data_a9db534b5e47877a99113bd0014cfa78
#
_entry.id   a9db534b5e47877a99113bd0014cfa78
#
_cell.length_a   1.000
_cell.length_b   1.000
_cell.length_c   1.000
_cell.angle_alpha   90.00
_cell.angle_beta   90.00
_cell.angle_gamma   90.00
#
_symmetry.space_group_name_H-M   'P 1'
#
loop_
_entity.id
_entity.type
_entity.pdbx_description
1 polymer ?
#
loop_
_entity_poly.entity_id
_entity_poly.type
_entity_poly.pdbx_seq_one_letter_code
_entity_poly.pdbx_strand_id
1 'polypeptide(L)'
;LSRSGGIEGKKGVLWWQIYRILNEKGDNRPSYIFFENVDRLLGSPAKQRGRDFAIILASLADLGYTVEWRVINAADYGMPQRRRRTYIVGYREDSHVSKQVQELKDWVLYEGVLAKAFPFKPKGKTLSEFEINGTIKEVSDSFNKGEKDSPFGNAGIMRHRQVYSVDAEAIYEGPVMTLGGNIVDEKFVPEEFFISEEE
;
A
#
# COMPACT_ATOMS: atom_id res chain seq x y z
N LEU A 1 6.90 18.37 13.03
CA LEU A 1 7.10 16.90 13.01
C LEU A 1 5.93 16.25 13.74
N SER A 2 4.88 15.83 13.00
CA SER A 2 3.73 15.15 13.59
C SER A 2 4.20 13.77 14.12
N ARG A 3 4.20 13.61 15.43
CA ARG A 3 4.32 12.31 16.09
C ARG A 3 3.04 11.51 15.80
N SER A 4 2.99 10.82 14.68
CA SER A 4 1.95 9.84 14.44
C SER A 4 2.28 8.62 15.30
N GLY A 5 1.45 8.33 16.31
CA GLY A 5 1.61 7.18 17.20
C GLY A 5 1.33 5.83 16.52
N GLY A 6 1.49 5.75 15.18
CA GLY A 6 1.18 4.55 14.42
C GLY A 6 -0.29 4.14 14.54
N ILE A 7 -0.55 2.84 14.49
CA ILE A 7 -1.91 2.26 14.59
C ILE A 7 -2.52 2.42 16.01
N GLU A 8 -1.71 2.71 17.02
CA GLU A 8 -2.13 3.00 18.39
C GLU A 8 -2.44 4.49 18.61
N GLY A 9 -2.02 5.37 17.70
CA GLY A 9 -2.29 6.80 17.76
C GLY A 9 -3.71 7.17 17.32
N LYS A 10 -4.11 8.42 17.57
CA LYS A 10 -5.46 8.94 17.20
C LYS A 10 -5.85 8.67 15.74
N LYS A 11 -4.90 8.62 14.80
CA LYS A 11 -5.13 8.29 13.39
C LYS A 11 -5.21 6.79 13.12
N GLY A 12 -4.62 5.96 13.97
CA GLY A 12 -4.70 4.50 13.89
C GLY A 12 -6.06 3.93 14.28
N VAL A 13 -6.83 4.69 15.06
CA VAL A 13 -8.22 4.35 15.41
C VAL A 13 -9.08 4.12 14.16
N LEU A 14 -8.79 4.81 13.04
CA LEU A 14 -9.53 4.65 11.80
C LEU A 14 -9.40 3.22 11.23
N TRP A 15 -8.22 2.60 11.30
CA TRP A 15 -8.04 1.22 10.87
C TRP A 15 -8.97 0.27 11.63
N TRP A 16 -9.06 0.43 12.93
CA TRP A 16 -9.93 -0.43 13.77
C TRP A 16 -11.42 -0.22 13.48
N GLN A 17 -11.84 0.96 13.04
CA GLN A 17 -13.21 1.17 12.55
C GLN A 17 -13.45 0.44 11.23
N ILE A 18 -12.49 0.46 10.30
CA ILE A 18 -12.57 -0.31 9.04
C ILE A 18 -12.66 -1.80 9.35
N TYR A 19 -11.76 -2.31 10.21
CA TYR A 19 -11.77 -3.71 10.65
C TYR A 19 -13.12 -4.10 11.28
N ARG A 20 -13.63 -3.29 12.19
CA ARG A 20 -14.93 -3.51 12.84
C ARG A 20 -16.05 -3.60 11.80
N ILE A 21 -16.13 -2.65 10.87
CA ILE A 21 -17.15 -2.65 9.82
C ILE A 21 -17.08 -3.93 8.98
N LEU A 22 -15.88 -4.32 8.56
CA LEU A 22 -15.69 -5.54 7.78
C LEU A 22 -16.08 -6.79 8.60
N ASN A 23 -15.72 -6.84 9.88
CA ASN A 23 -16.04 -7.96 10.77
C ASN A 23 -17.55 -8.08 11.03
N GLU A 24 -18.23 -6.97 11.31
CA GLU A 24 -19.68 -6.92 11.55
C GLU A 24 -20.51 -7.34 10.33
N LYS A 25 -19.98 -7.15 9.11
CA LYS A 25 -20.65 -7.60 7.88
C LYS A 25 -20.70 -9.12 7.72
N GLY A 26 -19.89 -9.89 8.45
CA GLY A 26 -19.90 -11.34 8.38
C GLY A 26 -19.78 -11.85 6.93
N ASP A 27 -20.70 -12.70 6.50
CA ASP A 27 -20.73 -13.28 5.14
C ASP A 27 -21.05 -12.24 4.05
N ASN A 28 -21.62 -11.10 4.42
CA ASN A 28 -21.90 -9.98 3.52
C ASN A 28 -20.71 -9.02 3.33
N ARG A 29 -19.49 -9.41 3.73
CA ARG A 29 -18.29 -8.63 3.44
C ARG A 29 -18.08 -8.45 1.94
N PRO A 30 -17.56 -7.28 1.51
CA PRO A 30 -17.24 -7.05 0.10
C PRO A 30 -16.27 -8.12 -0.41
N SER A 31 -16.47 -8.59 -1.63
CA SER A 31 -15.54 -9.53 -2.28
C SER A 31 -14.20 -8.86 -2.59
N TYR A 32 -14.19 -7.54 -2.75
CA TYR A 32 -13.01 -6.72 -3.04
C TYR A 32 -12.98 -5.51 -2.15
N ILE A 33 -11.78 -5.18 -1.66
CA ILE A 33 -11.51 -3.97 -0.89
C ILE A 33 -10.32 -3.23 -1.50
N PHE A 34 -10.35 -1.91 -1.45
CA PHE A 34 -9.29 -1.06 -1.96
C PHE A 34 -9.01 0.05 -0.97
N PHE A 35 -7.75 0.17 -0.56
CA PHE A 35 -7.30 1.20 0.37
C PHE A 35 -6.13 1.99 -0.22
N GLU A 36 -6.04 3.25 0.16
CA GLU A 36 -4.89 4.12 -0.11
C GLU A 36 -4.31 4.60 1.20
N ASN A 37 -2.98 4.61 1.30
CA ASN A 37 -2.27 5.16 2.43
C ASN A 37 -0.94 5.79 1.99
N VAL A 38 -0.28 6.50 2.91
CA VAL A 38 1.08 7.01 2.67
C VAL A 38 2.09 5.85 2.62
N ASP A 39 3.15 6.00 1.83
CA ASP A 39 4.21 4.99 1.67
C ASP A 39 4.92 4.63 2.98
N ARG A 40 4.96 5.56 3.95
CA ARG A 40 5.55 5.33 5.27
C ARG A 40 4.85 4.24 6.08
N LEU A 41 3.63 3.84 5.71
CA LEU A 41 2.91 2.75 6.38
C LEU A 41 3.74 1.47 6.43
N LEU A 42 4.43 1.13 5.33
CA LEU A 42 5.24 -0.09 5.23
C LEU A 42 6.42 -0.14 6.23
N GLY A 43 6.84 1.01 6.73
CA GLY A 43 7.92 1.13 7.71
C GLY A 43 7.48 1.66 9.08
N SER A 44 6.18 1.76 9.35
CA SER A 44 5.64 2.28 10.61
C SER A 44 5.53 1.18 11.69
N PRO A 45 5.77 1.51 12.96
CA PRO A 45 6.38 2.72 13.51
C PRO A 45 7.91 2.70 13.42
N ALA A 46 8.55 3.84 13.68
CA ALA A 46 10.02 3.95 13.59
C ALA A 46 10.79 3.04 14.55
N LYS A 47 10.21 2.71 15.70
CA LYS A 47 10.83 1.85 16.73
C LYS A 47 10.63 0.33 16.49
N GLN A 48 9.70 -0.03 15.60
CA GLN A 48 9.36 -1.43 15.28
C GLN A 48 8.89 -1.47 13.83
N ARG A 49 9.85 -1.43 12.93
CA ARG A 49 9.63 -1.23 11.49
C ARG A 49 8.70 -2.28 10.88
N GLY A 50 7.62 -1.82 10.24
CA GLY A 50 6.65 -2.69 9.57
C GLY A 50 5.52 -3.24 10.46
N ARG A 51 5.58 -3.07 11.78
CA ARG A 51 4.57 -3.60 12.71
C ARG A 51 3.14 -3.18 12.34
N ASP A 52 2.92 -1.91 12.06
CA ASP A 52 1.57 -1.39 11.79
C ASP A 52 0.99 -2.01 10.52
N PHE A 53 1.82 -2.20 9.51
CA PHE A 53 1.39 -2.86 8.28
C PHE A 53 1.16 -4.37 8.48
N ALA A 54 2.00 -5.02 9.27
CA ALA A 54 1.79 -6.42 9.65
C ALA A 54 0.48 -6.65 10.38
N ILE A 55 0.07 -5.73 11.29
CA ILE A 55 -1.22 -5.77 11.97
C ILE A 55 -2.37 -5.63 10.96
N ILE A 56 -2.26 -4.72 9.99
CA ILE A 56 -3.25 -4.56 8.92
C ILE A 56 -3.39 -5.86 8.13
N LEU A 57 -2.28 -6.43 7.66
CA LEU A 57 -2.29 -7.68 6.91
C LEU A 57 -2.86 -8.85 7.73
N ALA A 58 -2.40 -8.99 8.98
CA ALA A 58 -2.90 -10.03 9.89
C ALA A 58 -4.41 -9.92 10.10
N SER A 59 -4.92 -8.72 10.36
CA SER A 59 -6.35 -8.51 10.58
C SER A 59 -7.18 -8.76 9.32
N LEU A 60 -6.65 -8.47 8.12
CA LEU A 60 -7.32 -8.82 6.87
C LEU A 60 -7.28 -10.32 6.58
N ALA A 61 -6.18 -11.01 6.92
CA ALA A 61 -6.10 -12.45 6.82
C ALA A 61 -7.14 -13.14 7.70
N ASP A 62 -7.32 -12.67 8.94
CA ASP A 62 -8.33 -13.18 9.88
C ASP A 62 -9.77 -12.97 9.38
N LEU A 63 -9.97 -11.97 8.52
CA LEU A 63 -11.23 -11.74 7.83
C LEU A 63 -11.37 -12.51 6.50
N GLY A 64 -10.40 -13.36 6.14
CA GLY A 64 -10.43 -14.18 4.93
C GLY A 64 -10.11 -13.40 3.65
N TYR A 65 -9.18 -12.44 3.71
CA TYR A 65 -8.70 -11.74 2.53
C TYR A 65 -7.27 -12.13 2.16
N THR A 66 -7.05 -12.40 0.89
CA THR A 66 -5.74 -12.29 0.24
C THR A 66 -5.49 -10.82 -0.08
N VAL A 67 -4.30 -10.30 0.21
CA VAL A 67 -4.00 -8.85 0.14
C VAL A 67 -2.76 -8.59 -0.70
N GLU A 68 -2.90 -7.82 -1.76
CA GLU A 68 -1.83 -7.34 -2.63
C GLU A 68 -1.58 -5.85 -2.33
N TRP A 69 -0.32 -5.41 -2.35
CA TRP A 69 0.01 -3.99 -2.19
C TRP A 69 1.09 -3.53 -3.15
N ARG A 70 1.06 -2.22 -3.44
CA ARG A 70 2.08 -1.53 -4.23
C ARG A 70 2.24 -0.08 -3.80
N VAL A 71 3.49 0.34 -3.62
CA VAL A 71 3.81 1.77 -3.55
C VAL A 71 3.95 2.30 -4.97
N ILE A 72 3.12 3.24 -5.34
CA ILE A 72 3.11 3.88 -6.65
C ILE A 72 3.43 5.35 -6.46
N ASN A 73 4.42 5.84 -7.23
CA ASN A 73 4.68 7.25 -7.39
C ASN A 73 4.13 7.69 -8.74
N ALA A 74 3.22 8.62 -8.75
CA ALA A 74 2.56 9.09 -9.98
C ALA A 74 3.56 9.56 -11.05
N ALA A 75 4.69 10.19 -10.64
CA ALA A 75 5.72 10.63 -11.55
C ALA A 75 6.42 9.48 -12.30
N ASP A 76 6.49 8.29 -11.70
CA ASP A 76 7.12 7.13 -12.33
C ASP A 76 6.24 6.51 -13.43
N TYR A 77 4.99 6.98 -13.55
CA TYR A 77 4.01 6.58 -14.56
C TYR A 77 3.52 7.78 -15.38
N GLY A 78 4.42 8.75 -15.62
CA GLY A 78 4.21 9.85 -16.57
C GLY A 78 3.38 11.02 -16.06
N MET A 79 2.94 11.04 -14.80
CA MET A 79 2.16 12.16 -14.27
C MET A 79 3.05 13.31 -13.79
N PRO A 80 2.61 14.58 -13.92
CA PRO A 80 3.39 15.76 -13.53
C PRO A 80 3.34 16.00 -12.01
N GLN A 81 3.23 14.93 -11.21
CA GLN A 81 3.12 15.00 -9.78
C GLN A 81 3.96 13.93 -9.09
N ARG A 82 4.83 14.35 -8.19
CA ARG A 82 5.61 13.46 -7.33
C ARG A 82 4.80 13.07 -6.10
N ARG A 83 3.93 12.05 -6.26
CA ARG A 83 3.01 11.59 -5.20
C ARG A 83 3.16 10.08 -5.01
N ARG A 84 3.81 9.70 -3.92
CA ARG A 84 3.97 8.29 -3.51
C ARG A 84 2.84 7.87 -2.59
N ARG A 85 2.18 6.76 -2.92
CA ARG A 85 1.12 6.18 -2.10
C ARG A 85 1.19 4.65 -2.12
N THR A 86 0.84 4.05 -0.99
CA THR A 86 0.62 2.62 -0.89
C THR A 86 -0.83 2.33 -1.26
N TYR A 87 -1.02 1.60 -2.33
CA TYR A 87 -2.31 1.03 -2.71
C TYR A 87 -2.37 -0.40 -2.21
N ILE A 88 -3.49 -0.77 -1.60
CA ILE A 88 -3.73 -2.07 -0.98
C ILE A 88 -5.03 -2.60 -1.55
N VAL A 89 -4.99 -3.76 -2.19
CA VAL A 89 -6.14 -4.44 -2.77
C VAL A 89 -6.35 -5.76 -2.03
N GLY A 90 -7.54 -5.98 -1.51
CA GLY A 90 -7.90 -7.24 -0.87
C GLY A 90 -8.93 -8.00 -1.69
N TYR A 91 -8.74 -9.31 -1.77
CA TYR A 91 -9.63 -10.26 -2.44
C TYR A 91 -10.14 -11.24 -1.39
N ARG A 92 -11.46 -11.28 -1.15
CA ARG A 92 -12.03 -12.30 -0.26
C ARG A 92 -11.74 -13.69 -0.84
N GLU A 93 -11.40 -14.67 -0.01
CA GLU A 93 -10.93 -16.00 -0.44
C GLU A 93 -11.90 -16.73 -1.38
N ASP A 94 -13.20 -16.52 -1.23
CA ASP A 94 -14.22 -17.09 -2.12
C ASP A 94 -14.37 -16.35 -3.45
N SER A 95 -13.73 -15.19 -3.61
CA SER A 95 -13.78 -14.39 -4.85
C SER A 95 -13.07 -15.09 -6.00
N HIS A 96 -13.52 -14.76 -7.23
CA HIS A 96 -12.90 -15.29 -8.44
C HIS A 96 -11.41 -14.98 -8.55
N VAL A 97 -11.01 -13.77 -8.17
CA VAL A 97 -9.61 -13.33 -8.25
C VAL A 97 -8.74 -14.08 -7.23
N SER A 98 -9.19 -14.23 -5.98
CA SER A 98 -8.42 -14.94 -4.96
C SER A 98 -8.15 -16.40 -5.34
N LYS A 99 -9.12 -17.07 -6.01
CA LYS A 99 -8.97 -18.45 -6.49
C LYS A 99 -7.94 -18.62 -7.60
N GLN A 100 -7.57 -17.54 -8.29
CA GLN A 100 -6.51 -17.57 -9.31
C GLN A 100 -5.10 -17.47 -8.73
N VAL A 101 -4.95 -17.03 -7.48
CA VAL A 101 -3.65 -16.91 -6.83
C VAL A 101 -3.11 -18.31 -6.53
N GLN A 102 -2.14 -18.77 -7.29
CA GLN A 102 -1.46 -20.05 -7.07
C GLN A 102 -0.13 -19.81 -6.38
N GLU A 103 0.80 -19.13 -7.03
CA GLU A 103 2.11 -18.79 -6.51
C GLU A 103 2.19 -17.30 -6.18
N LEU A 104 2.52 -16.96 -4.92
CA LEU A 104 2.55 -15.57 -4.46
C LEU A 104 3.57 -14.73 -5.26
N LYS A 105 4.71 -15.32 -5.58
CA LYS A 105 5.76 -14.70 -6.38
C LYS A 105 5.26 -14.29 -7.76
N ASP A 106 4.66 -15.22 -8.48
CA ASP A 106 4.21 -15.00 -9.85
C ASP A 106 3.06 -14.01 -9.89
N TRP A 107 2.21 -14.04 -8.85
CA TRP A 107 1.15 -13.04 -8.68
C TRP A 107 1.70 -11.62 -8.55
N VAL A 108 2.66 -11.41 -7.65
CA VAL A 108 3.27 -10.08 -7.45
C VAL A 108 3.98 -9.57 -8.69
N LEU A 109 4.69 -10.47 -9.38
CA LEU A 109 5.54 -10.08 -10.51
C LEU A 109 4.77 -9.88 -11.83
N TYR A 110 3.73 -10.69 -12.07
CA TYR A 110 3.14 -10.81 -13.42
C TYR A 110 1.62 -10.87 -13.45
N GLU A 111 1.00 -11.62 -12.54
CA GLU A 111 -0.40 -12.01 -12.66
C GLU A 111 -1.37 -11.11 -11.91
N GLY A 112 -0.90 -10.46 -10.85
CA GLY A 112 -1.69 -9.64 -9.96
C GLY A 112 -2.32 -8.43 -10.63
N VAL A 113 -3.37 -7.92 -10.00
CA VAL A 113 -4.09 -6.73 -10.48
C VAL A 113 -3.17 -5.52 -10.53
N LEU A 114 -2.35 -5.34 -9.47
CA LEU A 114 -1.40 -4.24 -9.42
C LEU A 114 -0.18 -4.47 -10.33
N ALA A 115 0.21 -5.73 -10.57
CA ALA A 115 1.29 -6.06 -11.51
C ALA A 115 0.90 -5.71 -12.95
N LYS A 116 -0.32 -6.05 -13.36
CA LYS A 116 -0.84 -5.75 -14.71
C LYS A 116 -1.11 -4.27 -14.93
N ALA A 117 -1.64 -3.58 -13.90
CA ALA A 117 -1.95 -2.16 -13.97
C ALA A 117 -0.70 -1.27 -13.91
N PHE A 118 0.32 -1.68 -13.17
CA PHE A 118 1.55 -0.94 -12.92
C PHE A 118 2.77 -1.86 -13.07
N PRO A 119 3.20 -2.13 -14.32
CA PRO A 119 4.35 -3.00 -14.58
C PRO A 119 5.62 -2.51 -13.88
N PHE A 120 6.43 -3.46 -13.43
CA PHE A 120 7.69 -3.18 -12.74
C PHE A 120 8.71 -4.30 -12.96
N LYS A 121 9.97 -3.99 -12.68
CA LYS A 121 11.02 -4.99 -12.50
C LYS A 121 11.46 -5.02 -11.04
N PRO A 122 11.85 -6.20 -10.52
CA PRO A 122 12.46 -6.29 -9.20
C PRO A 122 13.73 -5.44 -9.13
N LYS A 123 13.88 -4.70 -8.03
CA LYS A 123 15.05 -3.87 -7.76
C LYS A 123 15.93 -4.51 -6.70
N GLY A 124 17.18 -4.82 -7.05
CA GLY A 124 18.14 -5.40 -6.12
C GLY A 124 17.83 -6.85 -5.73
N LYS A 125 18.36 -7.26 -4.58
CA LYS A 125 18.21 -8.63 -4.04
C LYS A 125 17.15 -8.73 -2.95
N THR A 126 16.42 -7.68 -2.67
CA THR A 126 15.48 -7.61 -1.54
C THR A 126 14.21 -8.35 -1.89
N LEU A 127 14.24 -9.64 -1.64
CA LEU A 127 13.11 -10.54 -1.72
C LEU A 127 12.88 -11.06 -0.31
N SER A 128 11.71 -10.86 0.23
CA SER A 128 11.32 -11.34 1.56
C SER A 128 10.17 -12.32 1.44
N GLU A 129 10.39 -13.52 1.93
CA GLU A 129 9.34 -14.52 2.15
C GLU A 129 9.29 -14.81 3.64
N PHE A 130 8.14 -14.62 4.26
CA PHE A 130 7.97 -14.84 5.68
C PHE A 130 6.49 -15.02 6.06
N GLU A 131 6.25 -15.48 7.27
CA GLU A 131 4.93 -15.64 7.83
C GLU A 131 4.68 -14.62 8.95
N ILE A 132 3.47 -14.05 8.98
CA ILE A 132 3.02 -13.20 10.08
C ILE A 132 2.35 -14.10 11.13
N ASN A 133 3.13 -14.57 12.08
CA ASN A 133 2.70 -15.53 13.10
C ASN A 133 2.01 -14.88 14.30
N GLY A 134 1.12 -15.64 14.94
CA GLY A 134 0.48 -15.28 16.19
C GLY A 134 -0.81 -14.47 16.04
N THR A 135 -1.41 -14.14 17.18
CA THR A 135 -2.57 -13.25 17.27
C THR A 135 -2.21 -11.81 16.92
N ILE A 136 -3.19 -10.98 16.63
CA ILE A 136 -2.97 -9.53 16.38
C ILE A 136 -2.19 -8.89 17.53
N LYS A 137 -2.46 -9.31 18.78
CA LYS A 137 -1.73 -8.81 19.96
C LYS A 137 -0.26 -9.22 19.93
N GLU A 138 0.04 -10.47 19.64
CA GLU A 138 1.42 -10.96 19.54
C GLU A 138 2.18 -10.31 18.38
N VAL A 139 1.52 -10.10 17.24
CA VAL A 139 2.09 -9.31 16.13
C VAL A 139 2.41 -7.88 16.58
N SER A 140 1.51 -7.23 17.31
CA SER A 140 1.76 -5.88 17.86
C SER A 140 2.97 -5.85 18.81
N ASP A 141 3.11 -6.88 19.65
CA ASP A 141 4.12 -6.92 20.71
C ASP A 141 5.51 -7.33 20.19
N SER A 142 5.57 -8.18 19.15
CA SER A 142 6.82 -8.87 18.78
C SER A 142 7.26 -8.74 17.32
N PHE A 143 6.36 -8.38 16.38
CA PHE A 143 6.71 -8.37 14.96
C PHE A 143 7.93 -7.46 14.67
N ASN A 144 8.96 -8.05 14.08
CA ASN A 144 10.19 -7.37 13.64
C ASN A 144 10.88 -6.53 14.73
N LYS A 145 10.75 -6.96 15.99
CA LYS A 145 11.28 -6.25 17.16
C LYS A 145 12.80 -6.34 17.19
N GLY A 146 13.45 -5.17 17.28
CA GLY A 146 14.90 -5.05 17.30
C GLY A 146 15.54 -4.93 15.92
N GLU A 147 14.81 -5.16 14.85
CA GLU A 147 15.29 -5.00 13.49
C GLU A 147 15.29 -3.53 13.06
N LYS A 148 16.29 -3.18 12.23
CA LYS A 148 16.46 -1.81 11.74
C LYS A 148 15.57 -1.48 10.56
N ASP A 149 15.28 -2.48 9.73
CA ASP A 149 14.57 -2.32 8.47
C ASP A 149 13.23 -3.06 8.49
N SER A 150 12.27 -2.57 7.70
CA SER A 150 11.01 -3.26 7.47
C SER A 150 11.22 -4.45 6.53
N PRO A 151 10.60 -5.61 6.78
CA PRO A 151 10.64 -6.72 5.83
C PRO A 151 9.75 -6.49 4.61
N PHE A 152 8.94 -5.43 4.61
CA PHE A 152 8.05 -5.10 3.51
C PHE A 152 8.73 -4.21 2.49
N GLY A 153 8.94 -4.75 1.28
CA GLY A 153 9.26 -3.99 0.09
C GLY A 153 8.06 -3.19 -0.43
N ASN A 154 8.28 -2.40 -1.47
CA ASN A 154 7.25 -1.52 -2.04
C ASN A 154 6.21 -2.25 -2.92
N ALA A 155 6.34 -3.57 -3.10
CA ALA A 155 5.37 -4.47 -3.73
C ALA A 155 5.27 -5.78 -2.93
N GLY A 156 4.09 -6.41 -2.90
CA GLY A 156 3.96 -7.71 -2.28
C GLY A 156 2.53 -8.22 -2.25
N ILE A 157 2.39 -9.42 -1.70
CA ILE A 157 1.13 -10.11 -1.46
C ILE A 157 1.20 -10.86 -0.12
N MET A 158 0.07 -10.96 0.54
CA MET A 158 -0.14 -11.84 1.69
C MET A 158 -1.36 -12.73 1.43
N ARG A 159 -1.20 -14.04 1.64
CA ARG A 159 -2.29 -15.02 1.63
C ARG A 159 -2.11 -15.97 2.80
N HIS A 160 -3.16 -16.18 3.61
CA HIS A 160 -3.11 -17.04 4.80
C HIS A 160 -1.91 -16.71 5.71
N ARG A 161 -1.61 -15.42 5.85
CA ARG A 161 -0.46 -14.90 6.60
C ARG A 161 0.93 -15.18 6.01
N GLN A 162 1.02 -15.95 4.94
CA GLN A 162 2.26 -16.08 4.15
C GLN A 162 2.45 -14.83 3.29
N VAL A 163 3.62 -14.24 3.37
CA VAL A 163 3.99 -12.99 2.69
C VAL A 163 5.08 -13.23 1.69
N TYR A 164 4.89 -12.69 0.49
CA TYR A 164 5.94 -12.47 -0.50
C TYR A 164 6.07 -10.97 -0.76
N SER A 165 7.27 -10.42 -0.61
CA SER A 165 7.51 -8.99 -0.78
C SER A 165 8.80 -8.70 -1.51
N VAL A 166 8.79 -7.67 -2.35
CA VAL A 166 9.90 -7.29 -3.22
C VAL A 166 9.96 -5.77 -3.40
N ASP A 167 11.16 -5.24 -3.59
CA ASP A 167 11.30 -3.87 -4.05
C ASP A 167 11.09 -3.81 -5.57
N ALA A 168 10.22 -2.91 -5.99
CA ALA A 168 9.80 -2.71 -7.37
C ALA A 168 10.36 -1.40 -7.92
N GLU A 169 10.86 -1.45 -9.16
CA GLU A 169 11.18 -0.28 -9.97
C GLU A 169 10.22 -0.21 -11.15
N ALA A 170 9.49 0.91 -11.26
CA ALA A 170 8.45 1.07 -12.28
C ALA A 170 8.99 0.88 -13.69
N ILE A 171 8.20 0.24 -14.55
CA ILE A 171 8.39 0.20 -16.01
C ILE A 171 7.26 1.01 -16.61
N TYR A 172 7.61 2.08 -17.35
CA TYR A 172 6.65 2.93 -18.02
C TYR A 172 7.25 3.45 -19.34
N GLU A 173 6.55 3.18 -20.43
CA GLU A 173 6.95 3.56 -21.79
C GLU A 173 6.00 4.60 -22.41
N GLY A 174 5.05 5.09 -21.64
CA GLY A 174 4.05 6.06 -22.07
C GLY A 174 4.58 7.50 -22.11
N PRO A 175 3.74 8.44 -22.51
CA PRO A 175 4.08 9.86 -22.54
C PRO A 175 4.30 10.41 -21.12
N VAL A 176 5.33 11.24 -20.96
CA VAL A 176 5.62 11.91 -19.68
C VAL A 176 5.06 13.33 -19.75
N MET A 177 4.12 13.62 -18.87
CA MET A 177 3.58 14.96 -18.68
C MET A 177 4.51 15.76 -17.77
N THR A 178 4.87 16.95 -18.19
CA THR A 178 5.67 17.88 -17.38
C THR A 178 4.78 18.99 -16.80
N LEU A 179 5.26 19.66 -15.75
CA LEU A 179 4.56 20.81 -15.19
C LEU A 179 4.34 21.88 -16.27
N GLY A 180 5.35 22.16 -17.09
CA GLY A 180 5.25 23.14 -18.18
C GLY A 180 4.15 22.84 -19.19
N GLY A 181 3.82 21.55 -19.44
CA GLY A 181 2.71 21.17 -20.32
C GLY A 181 1.31 21.40 -19.72
N ASN A 182 1.25 21.71 -18.41
CA ASN A 182 -0.01 21.96 -17.68
C ASN A 182 -0.15 23.42 -17.22
N ILE A 183 0.88 24.26 -17.44
CA ILE A 183 0.82 25.68 -17.11
C ILE A 183 0.10 26.40 -18.26
N VAL A 184 -0.89 27.17 -17.90
CA VAL A 184 -1.60 28.06 -18.83
C VAL A 184 -0.77 29.34 -19.02
N ASP A 185 -0.67 29.83 -20.25
CA ASP A 185 -0.03 31.12 -20.54
C ASP A 185 -0.76 32.23 -19.78
N GLU A 186 -0.01 33.12 -19.13
CA GLU A 186 -0.51 34.16 -18.23
C GLU A 186 -1.64 35.01 -18.88
N LYS A 187 -1.58 35.27 -20.18
CA LYS A 187 -2.61 36.00 -20.93
C LYS A 187 -3.99 35.32 -20.93
N PHE A 188 -4.07 34.02 -20.59
CA PHE A 188 -5.32 33.27 -20.49
C PHE A 188 -5.78 33.05 -19.03
N VAL A 189 -5.01 33.55 -18.07
CA VAL A 189 -5.37 33.45 -16.65
C VAL A 189 -6.31 34.60 -16.29
N PRO A 190 -7.53 34.34 -15.77
CA PRO A 190 -8.41 35.38 -15.26
C PRO A 190 -7.78 36.17 -14.12
N GLU A 191 -8.04 37.48 -14.07
CA GLU A 191 -7.46 38.40 -13.06
C GLU A 191 -7.72 37.92 -11.61
N GLU A 192 -8.84 37.29 -11.36
CA GLU A 192 -9.22 36.76 -10.02
C GLU A 192 -8.26 35.70 -9.45
N PHE A 193 -7.40 35.09 -10.28
CA PHE A 193 -6.40 34.10 -9.86
C PHE A 193 -5.02 34.68 -9.60
N PHE A 194 -4.81 36.00 -9.84
CA PHE A 194 -3.56 36.66 -9.47
C PHE A 194 -3.59 37.07 -8.00
N ILE A 195 -2.47 36.81 -7.32
CA ILE A 195 -2.27 37.27 -5.94
C ILE A 195 -2.00 38.79 -5.99
N SER A 196 -2.67 39.57 -5.19
CA SER A 196 -2.43 41.00 -5.11
C SER A 196 -1.03 41.29 -4.52
N GLU A 197 -0.40 42.40 -4.90
CA GLU A 197 0.91 42.81 -4.36
C GLU A 197 0.89 43.09 -2.83
N GLU A 198 -0.29 43.11 -2.22
CA GLU A 198 -0.49 43.38 -0.79
C GLU A 198 -0.61 42.10 0.05
N GLU A 199 -0.59 40.89 -0.53
CA GLU A 199 -0.55 39.58 0.11
C GLU A 199 0.84 38.93 -0.01
#